data_d3a60255b6bf600dcfad2ecfc369d918
#
_entry.id   d3a60255b6bf600dcfad2ecfc369d918
#
_cell.length_a   1.000
_cell.length_b   1.000
_cell.length_c   1.000
_cell.angle_alpha   90.00
_cell.angle_beta   90.00
_cell.angle_gamma   90.00
#
_symmetry.space_group_name_H-M   'P 1'
#
loop_
_entity.id
_entity.type
_entity.pdbx_description
1 polymer ?
#
loop_
_entity_poly.entity_id
_entity_poly.type
_entity_poly.pdbx_seq_one_letter_code
_entity_poly.pdbx_strand_id
1 'polypeptide(L)'
;MKMKRLPQITLMLLAVFAAFTSCKKDEDFKGIESTEFRINYPDGFSSSARFEGEVTLKDRNSGTIYTTEAKDGIATFTYIMQGVYDLSVSKTLTAAQFKELAPGLGDDLKNEVVLSGLSLSVNLLTDEDAAKTHEVTLNWAVKGSLVISKIYSNGTKTTAGKTFLNDRYWEIFNNSSETVYLDGLCLAYLWGNTNTAAVTNPFYEQYKDAVFVNTAARFPGSGSEHPLAP
;
A
#
# COMPACT_ATOMS: atom_id res chain seq x y z
N MET A 1 11.08 23.01 78.25
CA MET A 1 9.82 23.09 77.48
C MET A 1 10.15 23.27 76.04
N LYS A 2 9.65 22.46 75.12
CA LYS A 2 9.77 22.38 73.63
C LYS A 2 10.42 21.13 73.13
N MET A 3 9.72 19.99 73.23
CA MET A 3 9.98 18.82 72.40
C MET A 3 8.65 18.08 72.16
N LYS A 4 7.72 18.69 71.41
CA LYS A 4 6.47 18.03 71.03
C LYS A 4 6.13 18.15 69.51
N ARG A 5 7.03 18.69 68.70
CA ARG A 5 6.75 18.85 67.23
C ARG A 5 7.49 17.85 66.31
N LEU A 6 8.42 17.08 66.83
CA LEU A 6 9.20 16.11 66.04
C LEU A 6 8.38 14.93 65.51
N PRO A 7 7.42 14.33 66.24
CA PRO A 7 6.68 13.19 65.72
C PRO A 7 5.68 13.56 64.62
N GLN A 8 5.18 14.81 64.60
CA GLN A 8 4.23 15.25 63.57
C GLN A 8 4.90 15.47 62.21
N ILE A 9 6.13 15.97 62.19
CA ILE A 9 6.88 16.20 60.94
C ILE A 9 7.34 14.85 60.38
N THR A 10 7.74 13.92 61.22
CA THR A 10 8.15 12.57 60.77
C THR A 10 6.95 11.79 60.22
N LEU A 11 5.78 11.92 60.82
CA LEU A 11 4.56 11.28 60.31
C LEU A 11 4.09 11.88 58.98
N MET A 12 4.25 13.19 58.79
CA MET A 12 3.91 13.87 57.56
C MET A 12 4.88 13.51 56.40
N LEU A 13 6.18 13.35 56.69
CA LEU A 13 7.16 12.90 55.73
C LEU A 13 6.94 11.43 55.33
N LEU A 14 6.53 10.55 56.23
CA LEU A 14 6.19 9.16 55.92
C LEU A 14 4.95 9.07 55.04
N ALA A 15 3.94 9.92 55.24
CA ALA A 15 2.74 9.96 54.42
C ALA A 15 3.00 10.46 53.00
N VAL A 16 3.94 11.39 52.81
CA VAL A 16 4.36 11.89 51.49
C VAL A 16 5.13 10.80 50.71
N PHE A 17 5.99 10.02 51.38
CA PHE A 17 6.68 8.91 50.75
C PHE A 17 5.74 7.77 50.33
N ALA A 18 4.68 7.49 51.08
CA ALA A 18 3.69 6.47 50.72
C ALA A 18 2.84 6.91 49.52
N ALA A 19 2.73 8.20 49.21
CA ALA A 19 1.99 8.69 48.05
C ALA A 19 2.77 8.50 46.71
N PHE A 20 4.09 8.34 46.78
CA PHE A 20 4.91 8.09 45.56
C PHE A 20 5.12 6.62 45.24
N THR A 21 4.68 5.69 46.09
CA THR A 21 4.73 4.26 45.84
C THR A 21 3.47 3.68 45.21
N SER A 22 2.52 4.54 44.82
CA SER A 22 1.48 4.15 43.90
C SER A 22 2.07 4.07 42.48
N CYS A 23 3.00 3.14 42.26
CA CYS A 23 3.16 2.61 40.95
C CYS A 23 1.78 2.13 40.56
N LYS A 24 1.15 2.81 39.57
CA LYS A 24 0.10 2.21 38.81
C LYS A 24 0.64 0.83 38.43
N LYS A 25 -0.05 -0.24 38.77
CA LYS A 25 0.13 -1.51 38.10
C LYS A 25 0.17 -1.13 36.63
N ASP A 26 1.23 -1.48 35.94
CA ASP A 26 1.26 -1.43 34.50
C ASP A 26 -0.06 -2.13 34.09
N GLU A 27 -0.96 -1.38 33.47
CA GLU A 27 -2.13 -2.02 32.89
C GLU A 27 -1.55 -3.01 31.89
N ASP A 28 -1.77 -4.30 32.16
CA ASP A 28 -1.24 -5.36 31.33
C ASP A 28 -1.57 -5.03 29.88
N PHE A 29 -0.56 -4.91 29.03
CA PHE A 29 -0.76 -4.62 27.62
C PHE A 29 -1.74 -5.62 27.01
N LYS A 30 -2.88 -5.11 26.58
CA LYS A 30 -3.94 -5.93 25.96
C LYS A 30 -3.81 -5.91 24.45
N GLY A 31 -2.72 -6.41 23.94
CA GLY A 31 -2.45 -6.44 22.51
C GLY A 31 -1.68 -7.68 22.13
N ILE A 32 -1.27 -7.72 20.91
CA ILE A 32 -0.43 -8.77 20.34
C ILE A 32 1.02 -8.44 20.70
N GLU A 33 1.69 -9.31 21.45
CA GLU A 33 3.10 -9.13 21.81
C GLU A 33 4.01 -9.21 20.59
N SER A 34 3.74 -10.19 19.70
CA SER A 34 4.50 -10.37 18.46
C SER A 34 3.68 -11.10 17.41
N THR A 35 3.85 -10.73 16.15
CA THR A 35 3.33 -11.46 14.99
C THR A 35 4.31 -11.37 13.84
N GLU A 36 4.37 -12.38 13.00
CA GLU A 36 5.32 -12.49 11.91
C GLU A 36 4.62 -12.63 10.57
N PHE A 37 5.17 -11.90 9.59
CA PHE A 37 4.75 -11.98 8.19
C PHE A 37 5.92 -12.45 7.34
N ARG A 38 5.69 -13.49 6.56
CA ARG A 38 6.64 -13.97 5.57
C ARG A 38 6.39 -13.28 4.24
N ILE A 39 7.40 -12.60 3.74
CA ILE A 39 7.35 -11.88 2.46
C ILE A 39 8.10 -12.72 1.43
N ASN A 40 7.37 -13.23 0.45
CA ASN A 40 7.90 -14.12 -0.58
C ASN A 40 8.05 -13.37 -1.90
N TYR A 41 9.16 -13.61 -2.59
CA TYR A 41 9.28 -13.21 -3.99
C TYR A 41 8.37 -14.06 -4.88
N PRO A 42 7.91 -13.55 -6.02
CA PRO A 42 7.13 -14.34 -6.97
C PRO A 42 8.01 -15.36 -7.73
N ASP A 43 7.36 -16.24 -8.46
CA ASP A 43 8.04 -17.21 -9.30
C ASP A 43 9.01 -16.53 -10.29
N GLY A 44 10.12 -17.19 -10.56
CA GLY A 44 11.18 -16.70 -11.44
C GLY A 44 12.28 -15.92 -10.74
N PHE A 45 12.10 -15.55 -9.46
CA PHE A 45 13.18 -15.01 -8.67
C PHE A 45 14.11 -16.11 -8.14
N SER A 46 15.36 -15.76 -7.82
CA SER A 46 16.32 -16.69 -7.25
C SER A 46 15.75 -17.34 -5.98
N SER A 47 15.85 -18.66 -5.87
CA SER A 47 15.38 -19.41 -4.71
C SER A 47 16.09 -19.04 -3.40
N SER A 48 17.29 -18.45 -3.50
CA SER A 48 18.05 -17.93 -2.36
C SER A 48 17.71 -16.49 -2.01
N ALA A 49 17.00 -15.77 -2.88
CA ALA A 49 16.61 -14.38 -2.61
C ALA A 49 15.67 -14.29 -1.41
N ARG A 50 15.93 -13.34 -0.54
CA ARG A 50 15.07 -13.01 0.61
C ARG A 50 14.74 -11.52 0.55
N PHE A 51 13.49 -11.19 0.86
CA PHE A 51 13.07 -9.81 0.87
C PHE A 51 13.67 -9.09 2.07
N GLU A 52 14.18 -7.89 1.80
CA GLU A 52 14.59 -6.91 2.79
C GLU A 52 13.95 -5.57 2.45
N GLY A 53 13.35 -4.93 3.43
CA GLY A 53 12.72 -3.62 3.25
C GLY A 53 11.54 -3.39 4.18
N GLU A 54 11.01 -2.18 4.11
CA GLU A 54 9.91 -1.75 4.97
C GLU A 54 8.61 -2.50 4.65
N VAL A 55 7.92 -2.89 5.71
CA VAL A 55 6.59 -3.50 5.68
C VAL A 55 5.67 -2.67 6.57
N THR A 56 4.52 -2.34 6.04
CA THR A 56 3.52 -1.51 6.71
C THR A 56 2.28 -2.32 7.06
N LEU A 57 1.80 -2.18 8.28
CA LEU A 57 0.57 -2.78 8.79
C LEU A 57 -0.37 -1.66 9.25
N LYS A 58 -1.52 -1.52 8.60
CA LYS A 58 -2.50 -0.46 8.89
C LYS A 58 -3.76 -1.05 9.49
N ASP A 59 -4.11 -0.61 10.69
CA ASP A 59 -5.39 -0.93 11.32
C ASP A 59 -6.56 -0.33 10.53
N ARG A 60 -7.54 -1.15 10.17
CA ARG A 60 -8.67 -0.73 9.35
C ARG A 60 -9.68 0.14 10.10
N ASN A 61 -9.74 0.02 11.41
CA ASN A 61 -10.71 0.74 12.23
C ASN A 61 -10.15 2.07 12.71
N SER A 62 -8.95 2.06 13.32
CA SER A 62 -8.33 3.26 13.84
C SER A 62 -7.52 4.04 12.81
N GLY A 63 -7.08 3.38 11.73
CA GLY A 63 -6.15 3.94 10.77
C GLY A 63 -4.70 3.99 11.29
N THR A 64 -4.42 3.46 12.47
CA THR A 64 -3.07 3.40 13.04
C THR A 64 -2.15 2.60 12.13
N ILE A 65 -0.95 3.11 11.93
CA ILE A 65 0.06 2.51 11.05
C ILE A 65 1.23 2.05 11.91
N TYR A 66 1.62 0.80 11.72
CA TYR A 66 2.85 0.20 12.25
C TYR A 66 3.77 -0.12 11.09
N THR A 67 5.07 0.10 11.26
CA THR A 67 6.09 -0.21 10.27
C THR A 67 7.21 -1.03 10.91
N THR A 68 7.78 -1.94 10.14
CA THR A 68 8.96 -2.72 10.51
C THR A 68 9.79 -3.03 9.28
N GLU A 69 11.08 -3.34 9.49
CA GLU A 69 11.95 -3.82 8.43
C GLU A 69 11.91 -5.35 8.37
N ALA A 70 11.59 -5.90 7.21
CA ALA A 70 11.74 -7.32 6.95
C ALA A 70 13.22 -7.66 6.78
N LYS A 71 13.66 -8.74 7.45
CA LYS A 71 15.00 -9.35 7.33
C LYS A 71 14.85 -10.82 6.98
N ASP A 72 15.62 -11.30 6.04
CA ASP A 72 15.53 -12.69 5.55
C ASP A 72 14.11 -13.09 5.12
N GLY A 73 13.32 -12.13 4.63
CA GLY A 73 11.94 -12.34 4.23
C GLY A 73 10.93 -12.37 5.37
N ILE A 74 11.32 -12.04 6.60
CA ILE A 74 10.43 -12.02 7.76
C ILE A 74 10.30 -10.60 8.29
N ALA A 75 9.07 -10.14 8.41
CA ALA A 75 8.69 -8.89 9.07
C ALA A 75 8.02 -9.20 10.40
N THR A 76 8.61 -8.75 11.51
CA THR A 76 8.09 -8.97 12.86
C THR A 76 7.53 -7.66 13.39
N PHE A 77 6.26 -7.67 13.76
CA PHE A 77 5.60 -6.57 14.47
C PHE A 77 5.46 -6.94 15.94
N THR A 78 5.78 -6.00 16.82
CA THR A 78 5.70 -6.20 18.26
C THR A 78 4.84 -5.14 18.91
N TYR A 79 4.13 -5.53 19.97
CA TYR A 79 3.31 -4.64 20.79
C TYR A 79 2.27 -3.85 19.99
N ILE A 80 1.56 -4.55 19.10
CA ILE A 80 0.46 -3.96 18.34
C ILE A 80 -0.89 -4.23 19.01
N MET A 81 -1.85 -3.37 18.79
CA MET A 81 -3.22 -3.57 19.31
C MET A 81 -3.89 -4.74 18.59
N GLN A 82 -4.84 -5.39 19.26
CA GLN A 82 -5.73 -6.35 18.58
C GLN A 82 -6.59 -5.63 17.56
N GLY A 83 -6.72 -6.19 16.34
CA GLY A 83 -7.46 -5.54 15.27
C GLY A 83 -7.50 -6.32 13.97
N VAL A 84 -8.07 -5.69 12.95
CA VAL A 84 -8.07 -6.16 11.56
C VAL A 84 -7.20 -5.21 10.75
N TYR A 85 -6.23 -5.76 10.08
CA TYR A 85 -5.16 -4.99 9.44
C TYR A 85 -5.09 -5.20 7.94
N ASP A 86 -4.65 -4.17 7.24
CA ASP A 86 -4.17 -4.28 5.86
C ASP A 86 -2.64 -4.19 5.89
N LEU A 87 -1.99 -5.23 5.39
CA LEU A 87 -0.54 -5.25 5.24
C LEU A 87 -0.17 -4.83 3.83
N SER A 88 0.81 -3.96 3.71
CA SER A 88 1.37 -3.52 2.43
C SER A 88 2.89 -3.53 2.44
N VAL A 89 3.44 -3.91 1.31
CA VAL A 89 4.88 -3.92 1.03
C VAL A 89 5.11 -3.23 -0.29
N SER A 90 6.09 -2.35 -0.37
CA SER A 90 6.52 -1.75 -1.63
C SER A 90 8.02 -1.49 -1.61
N LYS A 91 8.71 -1.91 -2.67
CA LYS A 91 10.14 -1.65 -2.86
C LYS A 91 10.43 -1.37 -4.32
N THR A 92 11.16 -0.29 -4.57
CA THR A 92 11.64 0.01 -5.92
C THR A 92 13.06 -0.52 -6.07
N LEU A 93 13.30 -1.22 -7.16
CA LEU A 93 14.59 -1.76 -7.57
C LEU A 93 15.04 -1.09 -8.85
N THR A 94 16.32 -0.83 -8.98
CA THR A 94 16.91 -0.53 -10.29
C THR A 94 16.84 -1.76 -11.20
N ALA A 95 16.91 -1.57 -12.51
CA ALA A 95 16.96 -2.69 -13.46
C ALA A 95 18.11 -3.67 -13.16
N ALA A 96 19.26 -3.16 -12.70
CA ALA A 96 20.40 -3.97 -12.33
C ALA A 96 20.12 -4.85 -11.09
N GLN A 97 19.54 -4.28 -10.03
CA GLN A 97 19.14 -5.01 -8.83
C GLN A 97 18.07 -6.07 -9.13
N PHE A 98 17.11 -5.72 -9.99
CA PHE A 98 16.09 -6.67 -10.40
C PHE A 98 16.69 -7.87 -11.13
N LYS A 99 17.59 -7.61 -12.09
CA LYS A 99 18.26 -8.67 -12.86
C LYS A 99 19.12 -9.60 -11.97
N GLU A 100 19.73 -9.06 -10.91
CA GLU A 100 20.47 -9.86 -9.94
C GLU A 100 19.55 -10.79 -9.14
N LEU A 101 18.37 -10.29 -8.72
CA LEU A 101 17.40 -11.06 -7.95
C LEU A 101 16.58 -12.04 -8.80
N ALA A 102 16.35 -11.72 -10.05
CA ALA A 102 15.51 -12.50 -10.98
C ALA A 102 16.24 -12.76 -12.33
N PRO A 103 17.31 -13.53 -12.34
CA PRO A 103 18.05 -13.83 -13.57
C PRO A 103 17.16 -14.48 -14.60
N GLY A 104 17.13 -13.93 -15.81
CA GLY A 104 16.28 -14.43 -16.91
C GLY A 104 14.87 -13.83 -16.97
N LEU A 105 14.49 -13.00 -15.98
CA LEU A 105 13.32 -12.15 -16.08
C LEU A 105 13.76 -10.74 -16.51
N GLY A 106 13.22 -10.26 -17.64
CA GLY A 106 13.40 -8.87 -18.04
C GLY A 106 14.83 -8.45 -18.39
N ASP A 107 15.53 -9.28 -19.15
CA ASP A 107 16.91 -9.01 -19.57
C ASP A 107 17.11 -7.67 -20.28
N ASP A 108 16.08 -7.17 -20.94
CA ASP A 108 16.06 -5.89 -21.67
C ASP A 108 15.53 -4.71 -20.83
N LEU A 109 15.24 -4.92 -19.54
CA LEU A 109 14.73 -3.86 -18.68
C LEU A 109 15.74 -2.75 -18.48
N LYS A 110 15.30 -1.53 -18.77
CA LYS A 110 16.07 -0.28 -18.54
C LYS A 110 15.50 0.54 -17.39
N ASN A 111 14.23 0.38 -17.10
CA ASN A 111 13.51 1.14 -16.11
C ASN A 111 13.56 0.45 -14.74
N GLU A 112 13.26 1.24 -13.70
CA GLU A 112 13.05 0.72 -12.36
C GLU A 112 11.87 -0.27 -12.34
N VAL A 113 11.96 -1.21 -11.42
CA VAL A 113 10.91 -2.20 -11.15
C VAL A 113 10.37 -1.97 -9.75
N VAL A 114 9.08 -1.93 -9.62
CA VAL A 114 8.39 -1.87 -8.32
C VAL A 114 7.95 -3.27 -7.94
N LEU A 115 8.41 -3.71 -6.79
CA LEU A 115 7.87 -4.86 -6.09
C LEU A 115 6.75 -4.38 -5.18
N SER A 116 5.63 -5.05 -5.16
CA SER A 116 4.51 -4.72 -4.29
C SER A 116 3.79 -5.96 -3.80
N GLY A 117 3.34 -5.92 -2.55
CA GLY A 117 2.52 -6.96 -1.94
C GLY A 117 1.43 -6.34 -1.09
N LEU A 118 0.27 -6.96 -1.08
CA LEU A 118 -0.88 -6.51 -0.32
C LEU A 118 -1.61 -7.72 0.26
N SER A 119 -1.90 -7.68 1.56
CA SER A 119 -2.79 -8.63 2.21
C SER A 119 -3.84 -7.86 2.98
N LEU A 120 -5.09 -7.99 2.56
CA LEU A 120 -6.21 -7.25 3.13
C LEU A 120 -6.90 -8.05 4.23
N SER A 121 -7.40 -7.34 5.23
CA SER A 121 -8.24 -7.91 6.29
C SER A 121 -7.55 -9.02 7.09
N VAL A 122 -6.27 -8.87 7.39
CA VAL A 122 -5.54 -9.78 8.27
C VAL A 122 -6.12 -9.67 9.67
N ASN A 123 -6.66 -10.77 10.19
CA ASN A 123 -7.19 -10.82 11.54
C ASN A 123 -6.06 -11.05 12.55
N LEU A 124 -5.91 -10.11 13.47
CA LEU A 124 -5.01 -10.19 14.63
C LEU A 124 -5.82 -9.85 15.89
N LEU A 125 -6.93 -10.58 16.09
CA LEU A 125 -7.85 -10.34 17.20
C LEU A 125 -7.49 -11.13 18.47
N THR A 126 -6.69 -12.17 18.30
CA THR A 126 -6.26 -13.06 19.37
C THR A 126 -4.80 -13.42 19.23
N ASP A 127 -4.18 -13.91 20.29
CA ASP A 127 -2.81 -14.44 20.26
C ASP A 127 -2.71 -15.66 19.33
N GLU A 128 -3.77 -16.45 19.21
CA GLU A 128 -3.81 -17.57 18.27
C GLU A 128 -3.78 -17.08 16.82
N ASP A 129 -4.47 -15.99 16.49
CA ASP A 129 -4.39 -15.37 15.16
C ASP A 129 -2.98 -14.84 14.87
N ALA A 130 -2.36 -14.22 15.85
CA ALA A 130 -1.01 -13.67 15.73
C ALA A 130 0.07 -14.76 15.57
N ALA A 131 -0.16 -15.94 16.14
CA ALA A 131 0.75 -17.08 16.04
C ALA A 131 0.67 -17.82 14.70
N LYS A 132 -0.35 -17.54 13.87
CA LYS A 132 -0.45 -18.12 12.52
C LYS A 132 0.63 -17.56 11.63
N THR A 133 1.11 -18.37 10.70
CA THR A 133 1.99 -17.89 9.65
C THR A 133 1.18 -17.07 8.65
N HIS A 134 1.50 -15.78 8.56
CA HIS A 134 0.94 -14.87 7.56
C HIS A 134 1.93 -14.76 6.40
N GLU A 135 1.46 -15.00 5.18
CA GLU A 135 2.33 -14.95 4.01
C GLU A 135 1.83 -13.93 3.00
N VAL A 136 2.76 -13.22 2.39
CA VAL A 136 2.50 -12.28 1.30
C VAL A 136 3.47 -12.56 0.17
N THR A 137 2.94 -12.86 -1.00
CA THR A 137 3.74 -12.98 -2.22
C THR A 137 3.74 -11.64 -2.94
N LEU A 138 4.93 -11.16 -3.26
CA LEU A 138 5.12 -9.93 -4.00
C LEU A 138 4.73 -10.12 -5.46
N ASN A 139 4.29 -9.04 -6.08
CA ASN A 139 4.20 -8.88 -7.52
C ASN A 139 5.25 -7.88 -7.97
N TRP A 140 5.63 -7.94 -9.22
CA TRP A 140 6.52 -6.95 -9.80
C TRP A 140 5.93 -6.29 -11.04
N ALA A 141 6.27 -5.04 -11.24
CA ALA A 141 5.90 -4.29 -12.43
C ALA A 141 7.02 -3.33 -12.80
N VAL A 142 7.23 -3.15 -14.09
CA VAL A 142 8.16 -2.12 -14.58
C VAL A 142 7.54 -0.75 -14.31
N LYS A 143 8.31 0.16 -13.73
CA LYS A 143 7.86 1.52 -13.50
C LYS A 143 7.64 2.21 -14.82
N GLY A 144 6.38 2.47 -15.14
CA GLY A 144 6.00 3.21 -16.33
C GLY A 144 6.40 4.68 -16.23
N SER A 145 6.77 5.28 -17.36
CA SER A 145 7.02 6.72 -17.43
C SER A 145 5.77 7.56 -17.26
N LEU A 146 4.62 7.04 -17.71
CA LEU A 146 3.32 7.69 -17.55
C LEU A 146 2.40 6.86 -16.68
N VAL A 147 1.71 7.52 -15.76
CA VAL A 147 0.70 6.90 -14.89
C VAL A 147 -0.58 7.75 -14.89
N ILE A 148 -1.72 7.11 -14.67
CA ILE A 148 -2.95 7.82 -14.38
C ILE A 148 -2.94 8.16 -12.89
N SER A 149 -2.77 9.44 -12.57
CA SER A 149 -2.67 9.91 -11.17
C SER A 149 -4.03 10.13 -10.54
N LYS A 150 -5.03 10.54 -11.34
CA LYS A 150 -6.40 10.76 -10.87
C LYS A 150 -7.43 10.34 -11.90
N ILE A 151 -8.54 9.82 -11.39
CA ILE A 151 -9.74 9.54 -12.18
C ILE A 151 -10.92 10.21 -11.47
N TYR A 152 -11.54 11.17 -12.16
CA TYR A 152 -12.78 11.74 -11.71
C TYR A 152 -13.93 11.20 -12.57
N SER A 153 -14.67 10.25 -12.04
CA SER A 153 -15.68 9.50 -12.78
C SER A 153 -17.11 9.86 -12.45
N ASN A 154 -17.37 10.51 -11.31
CA ASN A 154 -18.72 10.74 -10.82
C ASN A 154 -19.43 11.91 -11.48
N GLY A 155 -18.69 12.90 -11.95
CA GLY A 155 -19.25 14.18 -12.44
C GLY A 155 -19.86 15.05 -11.33
N THR A 156 -19.95 16.34 -11.59
CA THR A 156 -20.62 17.29 -10.70
C THR A 156 -22.15 17.17 -10.77
N LYS A 157 -22.84 17.83 -9.85
CA LYS A 157 -24.30 17.94 -9.92
C LYS A 157 -24.68 19.20 -10.66
N THR A 158 -25.64 19.08 -11.59
CA THR A 158 -26.31 20.22 -12.20
C THR A 158 -27.21 20.93 -11.18
N THR A 159 -27.66 22.14 -11.46
CA THR A 159 -28.65 22.86 -10.64
C THR A 159 -29.96 22.08 -10.43
N ALA A 160 -30.30 21.18 -11.35
CA ALA A 160 -31.43 20.27 -11.25
C ALA A 160 -31.11 18.96 -10.49
N GLY A 161 -29.95 18.85 -9.85
CA GLY A 161 -29.54 17.68 -9.08
C GLY A 161 -29.12 16.46 -9.92
N LYS A 162 -29.13 16.54 -11.25
CA LYS A 162 -28.68 15.47 -12.14
C LYS A 162 -27.15 15.45 -12.22
N THR A 163 -26.55 14.28 -12.41
CA THR A 163 -25.11 14.17 -12.62
C THR A 163 -24.72 14.71 -13.99
N PHE A 164 -23.75 15.63 -14.00
CA PHE A 164 -23.14 16.16 -15.22
C PHE A 164 -21.90 15.32 -15.53
N LEU A 165 -21.95 14.53 -16.58
CA LEU A 165 -20.93 13.54 -16.90
C LEU A 165 -19.81 14.07 -17.80
N ASN A 166 -19.97 15.28 -18.35
CA ASN A 166 -19.01 15.85 -19.31
C ASN A 166 -17.80 16.51 -18.63
N ASP A 167 -17.80 16.62 -17.31
CA ASP A 167 -16.69 17.13 -16.51
C ASP A 167 -15.82 16.01 -15.91
N ARG A 168 -16.04 14.78 -16.36
CA ARG A 168 -15.17 13.66 -15.98
C ARG A 168 -13.81 13.79 -16.66
N TYR A 169 -12.74 13.49 -15.92
CA TYR A 169 -11.39 13.57 -16.44
C TYR A 169 -10.48 12.49 -15.89
N TRP A 170 -9.39 12.28 -16.58
CA TRP A 170 -8.21 11.55 -16.10
C TRP A 170 -7.03 12.49 -16.09
N GLU A 171 -6.24 12.42 -15.04
CA GLU A 171 -4.97 13.13 -14.93
C GLU A 171 -3.84 12.15 -15.24
N ILE A 172 -3.03 12.48 -16.23
CA ILE A 172 -1.83 11.72 -16.57
C ILE A 172 -0.64 12.44 -15.94
N PHE A 173 0.17 11.68 -15.24
CA PHE A 173 1.36 12.18 -14.55
C PHE A 173 2.62 11.52 -15.15
N ASN A 174 3.68 12.31 -15.36
CA ASN A 174 5.00 11.82 -15.72
C ASN A 174 5.71 11.34 -14.45
N ASN A 175 5.84 10.03 -14.32
CA ASN A 175 6.45 9.36 -13.17
C ASN A 175 7.94 9.05 -13.41
N SER A 176 8.54 9.60 -14.47
CA SER A 176 9.96 9.46 -14.77
C SER A 176 10.74 10.72 -14.39
N SER A 177 12.05 10.63 -14.41
CA SER A 177 12.95 11.79 -14.21
C SER A 177 13.20 12.59 -15.48
N GLU A 178 12.63 12.19 -16.60
CA GLU A 178 12.86 12.81 -17.89
C GLU A 178 11.56 13.34 -18.49
N THR A 179 11.64 14.32 -19.38
CA THR A 179 10.47 14.81 -20.13
C THR A 179 9.94 13.72 -21.04
N VAL A 180 8.64 13.44 -20.94
CA VAL A 180 7.93 12.50 -21.82
C VAL A 180 7.03 13.29 -22.77
N TYR A 181 7.09 12.97 -24.05
CA TYR A 181 6.20 13.59 -25.03
C TYR A 181 4.92 12.79 -25.19
N LEU A 182 3.77 13.48 -25.12
CA LEU A 182 2.46 12.87 -25.20
C LEU A 182 1.95 12.65 -26.64
N ASP A 183 2.72 13.12 -27.61
CA ASP A 183 2.39 13.05 -29.04
C ASP A 183 2.06 11.61 -29.46
N GLY A 184 0.87 11.44 -30.01
CA GLY A 184 0.40 10.11 -30.41
C GLY A 184 -0.10 9.20 -29.30
N LEU A 185 0.00 9.59 -28.03
CA LEU A 185 -0.60 8.85 -26.91
C LEU A 185 -2.11 8.72 -27.14
N CYS A 186 -2.61 7.52 -27.01
CA CYS A 186 -4.04 7.23 -27.13
C CYS A 186 -4.63 6.90 -25.77
N LEU A 187 -5.73 7.57 -25.42
CA LEU A 187 -6.61 7.20 -24.32
C LEU A 187 -7.85 6.55 -24.90
N ALA A 188 -8.17 5.35 -24.46
CA ALA A 188 -9.29 4.59 -24.97
C ALA A 188 -10.22 4.14 -23.86
N TYR A 189 -11.54 4.33 -24.10
CA TYR A 189 -12.56 3.63 -23.34
C TYR A 189 -12.73 2.23 -23.92
N LEU A 190 -12.46 1.26 -23.07
CA LEU A 190 -12.69 -0.14 -23.43
C LEU A 190 -14.10 -0.55 -23.02
N TRP A 191 -14.76 -1.33 -23.83
CA TRP A 191 -15.96 -2.02 -23.40
C TRP A 191 -15.55 -3.10 -22.39
N GLY A 192 -16.00 -2.88 -21.16
CA GLY A 192 -15.66 -3.78 -20.05
C GLY A 192 -16.23 -5.17 -20.27
N ASN A 193 -15.44 -6.17 -19.89
CA ASN A 193 -15.91 -7.54 -19.77
C ASN A 193 -16.72 -7.68 -18.47
N THR A 194 -17.94 -7.16 -18.48
CA THR A 194 -18.93 -7.37 -17.42
C THR A 194 -20.01 -8.31 -17.94
N ASN A 195 -20.77 -8.93 -17.07
CA ASN A 195 -21.90 -9.78 -17.46
C ASN A 195 -22.91 -9.06 -18.38
N THR A 196 -22.90 -7.74 -18.39
CA THR A 196 -23.69 -6.89 -19.30
C THR A 196 -23.04 -6.71 -20.67
N ALA A 197 -21.72 -6.86 -20.80
CA ALA A 197 -21.03 -6.66 -22.08
C ALA A 197 -21.42 -7.71 -23.12
N ALA A 198 -21.69 -8.93 -22.71
CA ALA A 198 -22.16 -10.00 -23.59
C ALA A 198 -23.53 -9.71 -24.18
N VAL A 199 -24.39 -9.00 -23.43
CA VAL A 199 -25.74 -8.64 -23.88
C VAL A 199 -25.74 -7.42 -24.79
N THR A 200 -24.81 -6.47 -24.58
CA THR A 200 -24.78 -5.17 -25.28
C THR A 200 -23.82 -5.13 -26.45
N ASN A 201 -22.87 -6.06 -26.55
CA ASN A 201 -21.90 -6.13 -27.62
C ASN A 201 -22.29 -7.27 -28.60
N PRO A 202 -22.83 -6.97 -29.79
CA PRO A 202 -23.24 -7.99 -30.75
C PRO A 202 -22.08 -8.84 -31.30
N PHE A 203 -20.85 -8.38 -31.11
CA PHE A 203 -19.64 -9.09 -31.56
C PHE A 203 -18.96 -9.88 -30.45
N TYR A 204 -19.48 -9.87 -29.23
CA TYR A 204 -18.84 -10.49 -28.07
C TYR A 204 -18.57 -11.98 -28.29
N GLU A 205 -19.56 -12.73 -28.81
CA GLU A 205 -19.39 -14.17 -29.03
C GLU A 205 -18.38 -14.49 -30.15
N GLN A 206 -18.23 -13.59 -31.13
CA GLN A 206 -17.31 -13.74 -32.24
C GLN A 206 -15.86 -13.44 -31.85
N TYR A 207 -15.65 -12.55 -30.84
CA TYR A 207 -14.33 -12.04 -30.49
C TYR A 207 -14.11 -12.05 -28.98
N LYS A 208 -14.29 -13.22 -28.33
CA LYS A 208 -14.18 -13.39 -26.87
C LYS A 208 -12.84 -12.94 -26.29
N ASP A 209 -11.78 -13.10 -27.08
CA ASP A 209 -10.41 -12.75 -26.67
C ASP A 209 -9.98 -11.35 -27.13
N ALA A 210 -10.89 -10.59 -27.73
CA ALA A 210 -10.61 -9.24 -28.20
C ALA A 210 -11.11 -8.17 -27.22
N VAL A 211 -10.32 -7.13 -27.07
CA VAL A 211 -10.71 -5.93 -26.33
C VAL A 211 -11.31 -4.93 -27.31
N PHE A 212 -12.55 -4.53 -27.06
CA PHE A 212 -13.24 -3.55 -27.91
C PHE A 212 -13.04 -2.13 -27.37
N VAL A 213 -12.62 -1.24 -28.27
CA VAL A 213 -12.53 0.20 -27.98
C VAL A 213 -13.86 0.85 -28.35
N ASN A 214 -14.53 1.42 -27.36
CA ASN A 214 -15.76 2.20 -27.59
C ASN A 214 -15.42 3.58 -28.14
N THR A 215 -14.48 4.27 -27.48
CA THR A 215 -14.06 5.62 -27.86
C THR A 215 -12.58 5.76 -27.59
N ALA A 216 -11.85 6.37 -28.51
CA ALA A 216 -10.46 6.71 -28.30
C ALA A 216 -10.21 8.19 -28.62
N ALA A 217 -9.36 8.82 -27.82
CA ALA A 217 -8.80 10.13 -28.07
C ALA A 217 -7.29 9.99 -28.22
N ARG A 218 -6.71 10.67 -29.20
CA ARG A 218 -5.27 10.69 -29.42
C ARG A 218 -4.75 12.11 -29.23
N PHE A 219 -3.67 12.25 -28.49
CA PHE A 219 -2.93 13.50 -28.44
C PHE A 219 -2.39 13.84 -29.84
N PRO A 220 -2.62 15.07 -30.31
CA PRO A 220 -2.07 15.51 -31.58
C PRO A 220 -0.54 15.57 -31.52
N GLY A 221 0.11 15.86 -32.64
CA GLY A 221 1.55 16.05 -32.72
C GLY A 221 2.29 14.91 -33.38
N SER A 222 3.57 15.15 -33.67
CA SER A 222 4.44 14.30 -34.46
C SER A 222 5.67 13.77 -33.72
N GLY A 223 5.74 13.96 -32.40
CA GLY A 223 6.76 13.34 -31.55
C GLY A 223 7.45 14.23 -30.53
N SER A 224 7.31 15.56 -30.60
CA SER A 224 7.98 16.48 -29.68
C SER A 224 7.24 17.79 -29.39
N GLU A 225 5.95 17.83 -29.65
CA GLU A 225 5.14 19.06 -29.56
C GLU A 225 4.47 19.23 -28.19
N HIS A 226 4.19 18.12 -27.49
CA HIS A 226 3.46 18.13 -26.23
C HIS A 226 4.29 17.50 -25.09
N PRO A 227 5.31 18.23 -24.58
CA PRO A 227 6.14 17.74 -23.49
C PRO A 227 5.37 17.73 -22.16
N LEU A 228 5.53 16.66 -21.39
CA LEU A 228 5.12 16.55 -20.01
C LEU A 228 6.37 16.43 -19.15
N ALA A 229 6.67 17.46 -18.36
CA ALA A 229 7.82 17.48 -17.45
C ALA A 229 7.67 16.44 -16.33
N PRO A 230 8.78 16.04 -15.68
CA PRO A 230 8.79 15.21 -14.48
C PRO A 230 7.98 15.78 -13.34
#